data_8ac33c2901ad5a02efe03aeefa56775c
#
_entry.id   8ac33c2901ad5a02efe03aeefa56775c
#
_cell.length_a   1.000
_cell.length_b   1.000
_cell.length_c   1.000
_cell.angle_alpha   90.00
_cell.angle_beta   90.00
_cell.angle_gamma   90.00
#
_symmetry.space_group_name_H-M   'P 1'
#
loop_
_entity.id
_entity.type
_entity.pdbx_description
1 polymer ?
#
loop_
_entity_poly.entity_id
_entity_poly.type
_entity_poly.pdbx_seq_one_letter_code
_entity_poly.pdbx_strand_id
1 'polypeptide(L)'
;MRKLAAAALLGVLVAVLPATAALAADPKPDIAVTSVADKANYAEGETFTITVTVKNKSSVDAKHVHYTGGDSEGVDGVAYGELRTGFDLAAGATKTVRITGKTNRVAWQSGYGFVAFSLAADNGEANDADNITSVRLLVAGVFDDLGGYVFQGESYGAEWTPRTPGVPGVKVVATSADGKTKYAEAITDAKGLFRFARLPAGDVLLTFTAPAGWKILAGENGEDDHTLAQVRADDSDEPRVFVPAKKVAVSSPSVSPSASASPSPSASASASPSASASASPSASASSSAGPGLPVTGDNTMLFVGAAAVAVAVGTVLVLVARRRRVRLQA
;
A
#
# COMPACT_ATOMS: atom_id res chain seq x y z
N MET A 1 -69.30 -12.96 -67.18
CA MET A 1 -68.63 -12.16 -66.09
C MET A 1 -67.79 -13.21 -65.34
N ARG A 2 -66.50 -13.28 -65.69
CA ARG A 2 -65.53 -14.22 -65.09
C ARG A 2 -64.50 -13.42 -64.35
N LYS A 3 -64.38 -13.57 -63.02
CA LYS A 3 -63.42 -12.94 -62.16
C LYS A 3 -62.18 -13.81 -62.15
N LEU A 4 -61.04 -13.29 -62.66
CA LEU A 4 -59.72 -13.88 -62.53
C LEU A 4 -59.08 -13.46 -61.18
N ALA A 5 -58.75 -14.43 -60.32
CA ALA A 5 -58.01 -14.27 -59.12
C ALA A 5 -56.52 -14.49 -59.44
N ALA A 6 -55.70 -13.43 -59.25
CA ALA A 6 -54.25 -13.54 -59.33
C ALA A 6 -53.65 -13.94 -57.96
N ALA A 7 -53.02 -15.08 -57.92
CA ALA A 7 -52.27 -15.55 -56.76
C ALA A 7 -50.83 -15.01 -56.85
N ALA A 8 -50.39 -14.17 -55.92
CA ALA A 8 -49.04 -13.70 -55.80
C ALA A 8 -48.23 -14.71 -54.94
N LEU A 9 -47.27 -15.38 -55.58
CA LEU A 9 -46.29 -16.22 -54.89
C LEU A 9 -45.19 -15.29 -54.31
N LEU A 10 -45.17 -15.21 -52.99
CA LEU A 10 -44.09 -14.53 -52.26
C LEU A 10 -42.94 -15.53 -52.03
N GLY A 11 -41.89 -15.44 -52.86
CA GLY A 11 -40.69 -16.27 -52.67
C GLY A 11 -39.85 -15.71 -51.53
N VAL A 12 -39.75 -16.47 -50.44
CA VAL A 12 -38.80 -16.17 -49.35
C VAL A 12 -37.41 -16.60 -49.76
N LEU A 13 -36.56 -15.63 -50.10
CA LEU A 13 -35.14 -15.84 -50.34
C LEU A 13 -34.43 -15.97 -48.99
N VAL A 14 -34.17 -17.18 -48.52
CA VAL A 14 -33.31 -17.41 -47.34
C VAL A 14 -31.87 -17.23 -47.77
N ALA A 15 -31.31 -16.07 -47.45
CA ALA A 15 -29.89 -15.81 -47.57
C ALA A 15 -29.13 -16.63 -46.52
N VAL A 16 -28.55 -17.74 -46.92
CA VAL A 16 -27.56 -18.48 -46.11
C VAL A 16 -26.28 -17.67 -46.11
N LEU A 17 -26.10 -16.85 -45.06
CA LEU A 17 -24.80 -16.22 -44.78
C LEU A 17 -23.79 -17.31 -44.37
N PRO A 18 -22.64 -17.43 -45.03
CA PRO A 18 -21.60 -18.32 -44.56
C PRO A 18 -21.18 -17.87 -43.18
N ALA A 19 -21.36 -18.73 -42.17
CA ALA A 19 -20.74 -18.50 -40.87
C ALA A 19 -19.24 -18.52 -41.09
N THR A 20 -18.62 -17.34 -41.07
CA THR A 20 -17.15 -17.21 -40.97
C THR A 20 -16.81 -17.87 -39.64
N ALA A 21 -16.25 -19.08 -39.71
CA ALA A 21 -15.61 -19.67 -38.52
C ALA A 21 -14.57 -18.68 -38.03
N ALA A 22 -14.84 -18.08 -36.89
CA ALA A 22 -13.82 -17.33 -36.18
C ALA A 22 -12.69 -18.33 -35.94
N LEU A 23 -11.52 -18.09 -36.56
CA LEU A 23 -10.33 -18.85 -36.27
C LEU A 23 -10.06 -18.62 -34.77
N ALA A 24 -10.26 -19.67 -33.98
CA ALA A 24 -9.88 -19.63 -32.57
C ALA A 24 -8.37 -19.33 -32.56
N ALA A 25 -7.98 -18.27 -31.83
CA ALA A 25 -6.56 -17.98 -31.63
C ALA A 25 -5.89 -19.19 -30.98
N ASP A 26 -4.68 -19.50 -31.42
CA ASP A 26 -3.92 -20.61 -30.85
C ASP A 26 -3.81 -20.42 -29.33
N PRO A 27 -4.07 -21.46 -28.54
CA PRO A 27 -3.97 -21.38 -27.09
C PRO A 27 -2.52 -21.07 -26.70
N LYS A 28 -2.34 -20.08 -25.82
CA LYS A 28 -1.02 -19.64 -25.33
C LYS A 28 -0.78 -20.20 -23.92
N PRO A 29 0.49 -20.34 -23.51
CA PRO A 29 0.82 -20.62 -22.12
C PRO A 29 0.36 -19.47 -21.19
N ASP A 30 0.23 -19.75 -19.90
CA ASP A 30 -0.11 -18.80 -18.83
C ASP A 30 0.90 -18.99 -17.69
N ILE A 31 1.92 -18.13 -17.64
CA ILE A 31 3.00 -18.21 -16.66
C ILE A 31 2.70 -17.31 -15.49
N ALA A 32 2.73 -17.84 -14.27
CA ALA A 32 2.70 -17.06 -13.05
C ALA A 32 4.04 -17.13 -12.34
N VAL A 33 4.50 -16.00 -11.80
CA VAL A 33 5.74 -15.91 -11.06
C VAL A 33 5.52 -15.40 -9.64
N THR A 34 6.17 -16.06 -8.67
CA THR A 34 6.25 -15.59 -7.29
C THR A 34 7.69 -15.64 -6.82
N SER A 35 8.06 -14.76 -5.88
CA SER A 35 9.42 -14.69 -5.37
C SER A 35 9.45 -14.38 -3.88
N VAL A 36 10.41 -15.01 -3.17
CA VAL A 36 10.59 -14.87 -1.73
C VAL A 36 12.08 -14.74 -1.43
N ALA A 37 12.45 -13.79 -0.58
CA ALA A 37 13.80 -13.65 -0.05
C ALA A 37 14.09 -14.71 1.03
N ASP A 38 15.36 -15.10 1.16
CA ASP A 38 15.81 -16.12 2.13
C ASP A 38 15.84 -15.60 3.57
N LYS A 39 15.78 -14.28 3.79
CA LYS A 39 15.81 -13.66 5.12
C LYS A 39 14.82 -12.52 5.22
N ALA A 40 14.41 -12.21 6.45
CA ALA A 40 13.57 -11.07 6.75
C ALA A 40 14.34 -9.74 6.74
N ASN A 41 15.63 -9.75 7.09
CA ASN A 41 16.49 -8.56 7.16
C ASN A 41 17.91 -8.91 6.71
N TYR A 42 18.60 -7.91 6.18
CA TYR A 42 19.97 -7.97 5.69
C TYR A 42 20.81 -6.84 6.28
N ALA A 43 22.13 -7.03 6.32
CA ALA A 43 23.10 -5.96 6.54
C ALA A 43 23.55 -5.34 5.21
N GLU A 44 24.23 -4.18 5.25
CA GLU A 44 24.89 -3.62 4.07
C GLU A 44 25.97 -4.59 3.57
N GLY A 45 26.02 -4.83 2.26
CA GLY A 45 26.96 -5.75 1.62
C GLY A 45 26.66 -7.22 1.81
N GLU A 46 25.58 -7.57 2.49
CA GLU A 46 25.20 -8.97 2.73
C GLU A 46 24.62 -9.61 1.47
N THR A 47 25.00 -10.87 1.23
CA THR A 47 24.47 -11.67 0.13
C THR A 47 23.03 -12.10 0.43
N PHE A 48 22.14 -11.94 -0.55
CA PHE A 48 20.78 -12.44 -0.53
C PHE A 48 20.59 -13.57 -1.54
N THR A 49 19.59 -14.40 -1.27
CA THR A 49 19.05 -15.38 -2.21
C THR A 49 17.54 -15.17 -2.32
N ILE A 50 17.05 -14.94 -3.55
CA ILE A 50 15.63 -14.90 -3.86
C ILE A 50 15.26 -16.24 -4.50
N THR A 51 14.32 -16.95 -3.91
CA THR A 51 13.70 -18.14 -4.48
C THR A 51 12.54 -17.70 -5.36
N VAL A 52 12.65 -17.95 -6.67
CA VAL A 52 11.64 -17.65 -7.67
C VAL A 52 10.91 -18.92 -8.05
N THR A 53 9.60 -18.93 -7.93
CA THR A 53 8.74 -20.04 -8.35
C THR A 53 7.99 -19.61 -9.59
N VAL A 54 8.21 -20.32 -10.69
CA VAL A 54 7.56 -20.12 -11.98
C VAL A 54 6.58 -21.27 -12.23
N LYS A 55 5.31 -20.97 -12.45
CA LYS A 55 4.25 -21.95 -12.69
C LYS A 55 3.58 -21.68 -14.04
N ASN A 56 3.51 -22.70 -14.89
CA ASN A 56 2.64 -22.68 -16.06
C ASN A 56 1.24 -23.15 -15.64
N LYS A 57 0.26 -22.24 -15.64
CA LYS A 57 -1.13 -22.53 -15.23
C LYS A 57 -1.99 -23.08 -16.35
N SER A 58 -1.48 -23.03 -17.59
CA SER A 58 -2.21 -23.46 -18.78
C SER A 58 -2.04 -24.94 -19.10
N SER A 59 -2.79 -25.40 -20.10
CA SER A 59 -2.65 -26.72 -20.73
C SER A 59 -1.68 -26.75 -21.92
N VAL A 60 -0.98 -25.65 -22.18
CA VAL A 60 -0.01 -25.49 -23.27
C VAL A 60 1.39 -25.38 -22.69
N ASP A 61 2.37 -26.05 -23.29
CA ASP A 61 3.77 -25.91 -22.88
C ASP A 61 4.25 -24.48 -23.13
N ALA A 62 4.94 -23.90 -22.17
CA ALA A 62 5.66 -22.66 -22.32
C ALA A 62 7.09 -22.94 -22.84
N LYS A 63 7.44 -22.32 -23.94
CA LYS A 63 8.75 -22.49 -24.58
C LYS A 63 9.66 -21.35 -24.21
N HIS A 64 10.88 -21.68 -23.80
CA HIS A 64 11.95 -20.75 -23.49
C HIS A 64 11.47 -19.60 -22.58
N VAL A 65 10.96 -19.95 -21.37
CA VAL A 65 10.59 -18.99 -20.34
C VAL A 65 11.84 -18.25 -19.89
N HIS A 66 11.90 -16.95 -20.08
CA HIS A 66 13.11 -16.16 -19.84
C HIS A 66 12.81 -14.77 -19.24
N TYR A 67 13.86 -14.17 -18.67
CA TYR A 67 13.86 -12.79 -18.18
C TYR A 67 13.74 -11.80 -19.33
N THR A 68 12.75 -10.91 -19.27
CA THR A 68 12.52 -9.89 -20.32
C THR A 68 12.96 -8.48 -19.89
N GLY A 69 13.04 -8.23 -18.60
CA GLY A 69 13.44 -6.94 -18.07
C GLY A 69 13.09 -6.81 -16.59
N GLY A 70 13.63 -5.79 -15.97
CA GLY A 70 13.35 -5.51 -14.55
C GLY A 70 14.08 -4.28 -14.07
N ASP A 71 13.79 -3.90 -12.84
CA ASP A 71 14.43 -2.82 -12.12
C ASP A 71 14.92 -3.32 -10.76
N SER A 72 16.04 -2.80 -10.32
CA SER A 72 16.60 -3.11 -9.00
C SER A 72 17.30 -1.90 -8.44
N GLU A 73 17.12 -1.66 -7.14
CA GLU A 73 17.77 -0.57 -6.43
C GLU A 73 18.28 -1.07 -5.08
N GLY A 74 19.38 -0.52 -4.62
CA GLY A 74 19.97 -0.92 -3.35
C GLY A 74 20.65 -2.28 -3.37
N VAL A 75 20.95 -2.82 -4.56
CA VAL A 75 21.58 -4.13 -4.73
C VAL A 75 22.65 -4.11 -5.82
N ASP A 76 23.65 -4.97 -5.71
CA ASP A 76 24.73 -5.16 -6.65
C ASP A 76 24.85 -6.63 -7.06
N GLY A 77 25.36 -6.84 -8.29
CA GLY A 77 25.73 -8.16 -8.78
C GLY A 77 24.58 -9.13 -8.88
N VAL A 78 23.37 -8.67 -9.26
CA VAL A 78 22.20 -9.53 -9.38
C VAL A 78 22.38 -10.56 -10.48
N ALA A 79 22.48 -11.82 -10.09
CA ALA A 79 22.59 -12.98 -10.96
C ALA A 79 21.24 -13.69 -11.08
N TYR A 80 20.62 -13.59 -12.25
CA TYR A 80 19.29 -14.16 -12.51
C TYR A 80 19.32 -15.68 -12.86
N GLY A 81 20.51 -16.28 -12.91
CA GLY A 81 20.65 -17.72 -13.16
C GLY A 81 19.96 -18.20 -14.43
N GLU A 82 19.25 -19.31 -14.34
CA GLU A 82 18.56 -19.92 -15.48
C GLU A 82 17.47 -19.00 -16.12
N LEU A 83 16.99 -17.98 -15.42
CA LEU A 83 16.07 -17.01 -16.02
C LEU A 83 16.70 -16.21 -17.17
N ARG A 84 18.03 -16.05 -17.17
CA ARG A 84 18.75 -15.38 -18.28
C ARG A 84 18.92 -16.27 -19.49
N THR A 85 19.13 -17.57 -19.29
CA THR A 85 19.32 -18.54 -20.38
C THR A 85 18.01 -19.10 -20.90
N GLY A 86 16.93 -18.96 -20.13
CA GLY A 86 15.63 -19.51 -20.42
C GLY A 86 15.53 -21.04 -20.20
N PHE A 87 14.31 -21.52 -20.11
CA PHE A 87 13.97 -22.94 -19.99
C PHE A 87 12.55 -23.22 -20.47
N ASP A 88 12.32 -24.43 -20.93
CA ASP A 88 10.97 -24.90 -21.25
C ASP A 88 10.22 -25.28 -19.95
N LEU A 89 8.92 -25.00 -19.92
CA LEU A 89 8.06 -25.35 -18.79
C LEU A 89 6.78 -26.02 -19.32
N ALA A 90 6.65 -27.31 -19.08
CA ALA A 90 5.51 -28.10 -19.52
C ALA A 90 4.18 -27.55 -18.96
N ALA A 91 3.08 -27.88 -19.62
CA ALA A 91 1.70 -27.57 -19.15
C ALA A 91 1.49 -28.01 -17.71
N GLY A 92 0.98 -27.12 -16.86
CA GLY A 92 0.73 -27.35 -15.43
C GLY A 92 1.97 -27.48 -14.54
N ALA A 93 3.19 -27.45 -15.11
CA ALA A 93 4.44 -27.65 -14.38
C ALA A 93 4.82 -26.41 -13.55
N THR A 94 5.67 -26.66 -12.55
CA THR A 94 6.27 -25.62 -11.71
C THR A 94 7.78 -25.82 -11.67
N LYS A 95 8.53 -24.72 -11.79
CA LYS A 95 9.99 -24.72 -11.66
C LYS A 95 10.43 -23.67 -10.65
N THR A 96 11.45 -24.00 -9.86
CA THR A 96 12.07 -23.07 -8.93
C THR A 96 13.47 -22.71 -9.41
N VAL A 97 13.76 -21.41 -9.43
CA VAL A 97 15.05 -20.82 -9.79
C VAL A 97 15.54 -19.93 -8.66
N ARG A 98 16.85 -19.75 -8.53
CA ARG A 98 17.44 -18.86 -7.54
C ARG A 98 18.09 -17.68 -8.21
N ILE A 99 17.81 -16.49 -7.64
CA ILE A 99 18.50 -15.24 -7.95
C ILE A 99 19.36 -14.91 -6.74
N THR A 100 20.58 -14.44 -6.97
CA THR A 100 21.51 -14.03 -5.91
C THR A 100 22.04 -12.64 -6.20
N GLY A 101 22.50 -11.94 -5.16
CA GLY A 101 23.13 -10.63 -5.24
C GLY A 101 23.59 -10.18 -3.86
N LYS A 102 23.93 -8.90 -3.74
CA LYS A 102 24.31 -8.28 -2.45
C LYS A 102 23.54 -6.99 -2.26
N THR A 103 23.12 -6.71 -1.03
CA THR A 103 22.65 -5.37 -0.64
C THR A 103 23.83 -4.39 -0.70
N ASN A 104 23.55 -3.12 -0.93
CA ASN A 104 24.59 -2.11 -0.99
C ASN A 104 24.27 -0.88 -0.12
N ARG A 105 25.12 0.14 -0.21
CA ARG A 105 24.97 1.40 0.55
C ARG A 105 23.61 2.08 0.33
N VAL A 106 23.04 2.01 -0.87
CA VAL A 106 21.73 2.61 -1.16
C VAL A 106 20.63 1.90 -0.38
N ALA A 107 20.66 0.56 -0.29
CA ALA A 107 19.71 -0.20 0.54
C ALA A 107 19.86 0.18 2.02
N TRP A 108 21.08 0.35 2.50
CA TRP A 108 21.32 0.79 3.87
C TRP A 108 20.73 2.19 4.11
N GLN A 109 20.98 3.15 3.23
CA GLN A 109 20.42 4.50 3.34
C GLN A 109 18.90 4.54 3.29
N SER A 110 18.29 3.71 2.44
CA SER A 110 16.83 3.68 2.22
C SER A 110 16.07 2.74 3.15
N GLY A 111 16.80 1.95 3.98
CA GLY A 111 16.21 0.91 4.82
C GLY A 111 15.79 -0.34 4.05
N TYR A 112 15.91 -0.36 2.74
CA TYR A 112 15.65 -1.51 1.88
C TYR A 112 16.30 -1.40 0.50
N GLY A 113 16.57 -2.55 -0.10
CA GLY A 113 16.75 -2.69 -1.55
C GLY A 113 15.56 -3.44 -2.16
N PHE A 114 15.49 -3.51 -3.48
CA PHE A 114 14.50 -4.36 -4.15
C PHE A 114 15.04 -4.94 -5.45
N VAL A 115 14.45 -6.06 -5.86
CA VAL A 115 14.62 -6.68 -7.17
C VAL A 115 13.24 -6.94 -7.75
N ALA A 116 12.94 -6.30 -8.88
CA ALA A 116 11.72 -6.50 -9.64
C ALA A 116 12.07 -6.97 -11.05
N PHE A 117 11.32 -7.92 -11.59
CA PHE A 117 11.55 -8.42 -12.94
C PHE A 117 10.28 -9.02 -13.53
N SER A 118 10.31 -9.20 -14.85
CA SER A 118 9.27 -9.85 -15.64
C SER A 118 9.82 -11.03 -16.43
N LEU A 119 8.95 -12.00 -16.67
CA LEU A 119 9.24 -13.17 -17.50
C LEU A 119 8.30 -13.20 -18.71
N ALA A 120 8.71 -13.89 -19.76
CA ALA A 120 7.87 -14.24 -20.90
C ALA A 120 8.25 -15.60 -21.46
N ALA A 121 7.33 -16.22 -22.21
CA ALA A 121 7.62 -17.39 -23.04
C ALA A 121 7.68 -16.99 -24.52
N ASP A 122 8.56 -17.61 -25.33
CA ASP A 122 8.71 -17.30 -26.76
C ASP A 122 7.44 -17.58 -27.56
N ASN A 123 6.61 -18.53 -27.13
CA ASN A 123 5.34 -18.85 -27.79
C ASN A 123 4.15 -18.00 -27.25
N GLY A 124 4.44 -16.90 -26.61
CA GLY A 124 3.48 -15.89 -26.15
C GLY A 124 2.94 -16.16 -24.75
N GLU A 125 1.95 -15.36 -24.35
CA GLU A 125 1.40 -15.36 -23.00
C GLU A 125 -0.11 -15.11 -23.06
N ALA A 126 -0.86 -15.81 -22.23
CA ALA A 126 -2.31 -15.64 -22.10
C ALA A 126 -2.68 -14.54 -21.09
N ASN A 127 -1.84 -14.32 -20.06
CA ASN A 127 -2.05 -13.31 -19.02
C ASN A 127 -0.71 -12.70 -18.56
N ASP A 128 -0.38 -11.53 -19.08
CA ASP A 128 0.88 -10.83 -18.74
C ASP A 128 0.90 -10.24 -17.31
N ALA A 129 -0.24 -10.20 -16.62
CA ALA A 129 -0.35 -9.47 -15.34
C ALA A 129 0.37 -10.17 -14.16
N ASP A 130 0.54 -11.49 -14.21
CA ASP A 130 1.17 -12.29 -13.15
C ASP A 130 2.57 -12.82 -13.54
N ASN A 131 3.11 -12.30 -14.64
CA ASN A 131 4.49 -12.53 -15.09
C ASN A 131 5.51 -11.61 -14.41
N ILE A 132 5.07 -10.70 -13.57
CA ILE A 132 5.89 -9.68 -12.91
C ILE A 132 5.95 -9.99 -11.41
N THR A 133 7.13 -9.88 -10.83
CA THR A 133 7.33 -10.02 -9.39
C THR A 133 8.30 -8.98 -8.87
N SER A 134 8.17 -8.65 -7.58
CA SER A 134 9.09 -7.76 -6.88
C SER A 134 9.34 -8.28 -5.47
N VAL A 135 10.58 -8.21 -5.03
CA VAL A 135 10.99 -8.59 -3.67
C VAL A 135 11.71 -7.44 -3.01
N ARG A 136 11.26 -7.03 -1.83
CA ARG A 136 11.98 -6.09 -0.96
C ARG A 136 12.94 -6.85 -0.06
N LEU A 137 14.13 -6.30 0.09
CA LEU A 137 15.24 -6.78 0.91
C LEU A 137 15.43 -5.75 2.03
N LEU A 138 14.83 -5.96 3.19
CA LEU A 138 14.87 -4.99 4.28
C LEU A 138 16.26 -4.93 4.90
N VAL A 139 16.75 -3.70 5.16
CA VAL A 139 17.99 -3.45 5.89
C VAL A 139 17.63 -2.78 7.21
N ALA A 140 17.70 -3.53 8.30
CA ALA A 140 17.29 -3.06 9.62
C ALA A 140 18.39 -2.32 10.36
N GLY A 141 18.01 -1.56 11.41
CA GLY A 141 18.94 -0.91 12.32
C GLY A 141 19.44 0.46 11.86
N VAL A 142 18.94 0.95 10.75
CA VAL A 142 19.26 2.30 10.23
C VAL A 142 18.16 3.27 10.67
N PHE A 143 18.56 4.44 11.14
CA PHE A 143 17.66 5.49 11.63
C PHE A 143 18.13 6.85 11.15
N ASP A 144 17.19 7.75 10.87
CA ASP A 144 17.46 9.14 10.56
C ASP A 144 16.28 10.03 11.01
N ASP A 145 16.48 11.34 10.93
CA ASP A 145 15.48 12.35 11.25
C ASP A 145 14.54 12.56 10.04
N LEU A 146 13.30 12.92 10.32
CA LEU A 146 12.34 13.34 9.30
C LEU A 146 11.66 14.64 9.74
N GLY A 147 11.69 15.65 8.89
CA GLY A 147 11.01 16.92 9.10
C GLY A 147 10.02 17.25 7.99
N GLY A 148 9.10 18.19 8.27
CA GLY A 148 8.17 18.67 7.29
C GLY A 148 7.40 19.90 7.76
N TYR A 149 6.66 20.51 6.82
CA TYR A 149 5.77 21.62 7.09
C TYR A 149 4.32 21.28 6.78
N VAL A 150 3.43 21.66 7.68
CA VAL A 150 1.99 21.81 7.37
C VAL A 150 1.73 23.29 7.15
N PHE A 151 1.23 23.68 5.99
CA PHE A 151 1.10 25.05 5.55
C PHE A 151 -0.28 25.38 4.97
N GLN A 152 -0.63 26.66 4.93
CA GLN A 152 -1.89 27.12 4.36
C GLN A 152 -1.89 26.94 2.84
N GLY A 153 -2.80 26.10 2.33
CA GLY A 153 -2.98 25.84 0.90
C GLY A 153 -4.44 25.53 0.61
N GLU A 154 -4.92 25.91 -0.58
CA GLU A 154 -6.32 25.73 -0.96
C GLU A 154 -6.59 24.39 -1.65
N SER A 155 -5.54 23.71 -2.12
CA SER A 155 -5.64 22.43 -2.84
C SER A 155 -4.45 21.54 -2.57
N TYR A 156 -4.62 20.25 -2.83
CA TYR A 156 -3.51 19.31 -2.95
C TYR A 156 -2.54 19.78 -4.05
N GLY A 157 -1.24 19.67 -3.79
CA GLY A 157 -0.21 20.15 -4.72
C GLY A 157 0.03 21.66 -4.68
N ALA A 158 -0.56 22.40 -3.72
CA ALA A 158 -0.16 23.77 -3.46
C ALA A 158 1.35 23.86 -3.16
N GLU A 159 2.04 24.83 -3.74
CA GLU A 159 3.46 25.00 -3.54
C GLU A 159 3.76 25.67 -2.19
N TRP A 160 4.70 25.10 -1.46
CA TRP A 160 5.25 25.70 -0.27
C TRP A 160 6.37 26.68 -0.62
N THR A 161 6.40 27.81 0.06
CA THR A 161 7.51 28.76 0.01
C THR A 161 7.87 29.19 1.45
N PRO A 162 9.09 29.70 1.72
CA PRO A 162 9.43 30.21 3.05
C PRO A 162 8.52 31.33 3.59
N ARG A 163 7.70 31.93 2.73
CA ARG A 163 6.71 32.97 3.08
C ARG A 163 5.31 32.43 3.28
N THR A 164 5.06 31.17 2.92
CA THR A 164 3.74 30.56 3.08
C THR A 164 3.44 30.37 4.58
N PRO A 165 2.31 30.88 5.08
CA PRO A 165 1.97 30.73 6.49
C PRO A 165 1.83 29.27 6.88
N GLY A 166 2.45 28.89 7.98
CA GLY A 166 2.32 27.56 8.55
C GLY A 166 1.00 27.36 9.29
N VAL A 167 0.65 26.12 9.55
CA VAL A 167 -0.52 25.73 10.37
C VAL A 167 0.00 25.11 11.67
N PRO A 168 -0.08 25.83 12.80
CA PRO A 168 0.36 25.31 14.09
C PRO A 168 -0.66 24.35 14.69
N GLY A 169 -0.18 23.50 15.61
CA GLY A 169 -1.04 22.62 16.42
C GLY A 169 -1.59 21.39 15.67
N VAL A 170 -1.08 21.09 14.47
CA VAL A 170 -1.38 19.85 13.76
C VAL A 170 -0.62 18.72 14.45
N LYS A 171 -1.33 17.71 14.90
CA LYS A 171 -0.74 16.49 15.44
C LYS A 171 -0.32 15.59 14.27
N VAL A 172 0.93 15.15 14.26
CA VAL A 172 1.50 14.25 13.25
C VAL A 172 1.95 12.97 13.93
N VAL A 173 1.49 11.83 13.44
CA VAL A 173 1.87 10.50 13.95
C VAL A 173 2.61 9.76 12.86
N ALA A 174 3.81 9.27 13.18
CA ALA A 174 4.61 8.42 12.30
C ALA A 174 4.42 6.94 12.70
N THR A 175 4.06 6.11 11.73
CA THR A 175 3.88 4.67 11.91
C THR A 175 4.64 3.89 10.85
N SER A 176 4.74 2.55 11.00
CA SER A 176 5.16 1.67 9.90
C SER A 176 4.25 1.88 8.69
N ALA A 177 4.74 1.57 7.48
CA ALA A 177 3.99 1.77 6.24
C ALA A 177 2.63 1.05 6.22
N ASP A 178 2.48 -0.04 6.99
CA ASP A 178 1.22 -0.78 7.17
C ASP A 178 0.33 -0.23 8.31
N GLY A 179 0.76 0.87 8.96
CA GLY A 179 0.04 1.55 10.03
C GLY A 179 0.01 0.83 11.39
N LYS A 180 0.63 -0.36 11.51
CA LYS A 180 0.49 -1.19 12.74
C LYS A 180 1.40 -0.80 13.88
N THR A 181 2.60 -0.30 13.58
CA THR A 181 3.59 0.06 14.59
C THR A 181 3.75 1.58 14.66
N LYS A 182 3.42 2.18 15.79
CA LYS A 182 3.67 3.60 16.03
C LYS A 182 5.15 3.81 16.37
N TYR A 183 5.81 4.72 15.65
CA TYR A 183 7.20 5.10 15.90
C TYR A 183 7.32 6.34 16.75
N ALA A 184 6.62 7.43 16.38
CA ALA A 184 6.73 8.72 17.02
C ALA A 184 5.47 9.58 16.83
N GLU A 185 5.41 10.69 17.58
CA GLU A 185 4.36 11.70 17.48
C GLU A 185 4.99 13.09 17.63
N ALA A 186 4.53 14.06 16.85
CA ALA A 186 4.94 15.45 16.91
C ALA A 186 3.72 16.37 16.76
N ILE A 187 3.88 17.62 17.18
CA ILE A 187 2.90 18.68 16.95
C ILE A 187 3.58 19.81 16.22
N THR A 188 2.96 20.36 15.18
CA THR A 188 3.53 21.47 14.41
C THR A 188 3.68 22.73 15.27
N ASP A 189 4.82 23.41 15.14
CA ASP A 189 5.13 24.68 15.78
C ASP A 189 4.36 25.87 15.17
N ALA A 190 4.65 27.09 15.64
CA ALA A 190 4.03 28.33 15.14
C ALA A 190 4.29 28.58 13.64
N LYS A 191 5.31 27.96 13.05
CA LYS A 191 5.63 28.04 11.62
C LYS A 191 5.10 26.84 10.82
N GLY A 192 4.37 25.93 11.48
CA GLY A 192 3.88 24.71 10.87
C GLY A 192 4.92 23.61 10.73
N LEU A 193 6.11 23.76 11.31
CA LEU A 193 7.19 22.78 11.26
C LEU A 193 6.92 21.65 12.25
N PHE A 194 7.11 20.40 11.81
CA PHE A 194 7.24 19.23 12.67
C PHE A 194 8.56 18.51 12.42
N ARG A 195 9.06 17.80 13.41
CA ARG A 195 10.28 16.99 13.31
C ARG A 195 10.19 15.74 14.16
N PHE A 196 10.64 14.64 13.60
CA PHE A 196 10.87 13.38 14.29
C PHE A 196 12.36 13.10 14.31
N ALA A 197 12.88 12.74 15.48
CA ALA A 197 14.23 12.23 15.61
C ALA A 197 14.21 10.69 15.54
N ARG A 198 15.20 10.11 14.87
CA ARG A 198 15.45 8.66 14.86
C ARG A 198 14.26 7.80 14.41
N LEU A 199 13.64 8.12 13.29
CA LEU A 199 12.73 7.18 12.64
C LEU A 199 13.52 6.07 11.93
N PRO A 200 13.01 4.84 11.87
CA PRO A 200 13.61 3.80 11.05
C PRO A 200 13.70 4.24 9.59
N ALA A 201 14.82 3.98 8.92
CA ALA A 201 14.93 4.20 7.49
C ALA A 201 13.94 3.30 6.73
N GLY A 202 13.39 3.84 5.65
CA GLY A 202 12.35 3.19 4.85
C GLY A 202 11.09 4.02 4.76
N ASP A 203 10.01 3.38 4.32
CA ASP A 203 8.71 4.03 4.18
C ASP A 203 8.01 4.14 5.54
N VAL A 204 7.56 5.33 5.88
CA VAL A 204 6.75 5.61 7.06
C VAL A 204 5.43 6.24 6.64
N LEU A 205 4.36 5.85 7.30
CA LEU A 205 3.05 6.47 7.12
C LEU A 205 2.92 7.61 8.13
N LEU A 206 2.70 8.81 7.63
CA LEU A 206 2.43 10.02 8.43
C LEU A 206 0.93 10.28 8.42
N THR A 207 0.31 10.31 9.59
CA THR A 207 -1.11 10.67 9.76
C THR A 207 -1.21 12.00 10.47
N PHE A 208 -2.02 12.91 9.92
CA PHE A 208 -2.18 14.28 10.38
C PHE A 208 -3.56 14.49 11.00
N THR A 209 -3.62 15.03 12.19
CA THR A 209 -4.87 15.47 12.82
C THR A 209 -4.89 16.99 12.90
N ALA A 210 -5.78 17.61 12.14
CA ALA A 210 -5.89 19.06 12.09
C ALA A 210 -6.53 19.63 13.39
N PRO A 211 -6.12 20.82 13.84
CA PRO A 211 -6.87 21.57 14.85
C PRO A 211 -8.21 22.07 14.28
N ALA A 212 -9.10 22.50 15.17
CA ALA A 212 -10.41 23.02 14.78
C ALA A 212 -10.30 24.15 13.74
N GLY A 213 -11.15 24.11 12.71
CA GLY A 213 -11.16 25.11 11.63
C GLY A 213 -10.16 24.84 10.50
N TRP A 214 -9.51 23.68 10.49
CA TRP A 214 -8.61 23.28 9.43
C TRP A 214 -8.95 21.90 8.88
N LYS A 215 -8.70 21.68 7.59
CA LYS A 215 -8.73 20.37 6.91
C LYS A 215 -7.38 20.12 6.27
N ILE A 216 -6.79 18.97 6.54
CA ILE A 216 -5.57 18.49 5.88
C ILE A 216 -5.90 18.10 4.43
N LEU A 217 -4.97 18.35 3.52
CA LEU A 217 -5.05 18.00 2.11
C LEU A 217 -3.86 17.12 1.74
N ALA A 218 -3.67 16.03 2.48
CA ALA A 218 -2.66 15.02 2.19
C ALA A 218 -3.18 13.99 1.18
N GLY A 219 -2.31 13.06 0.77
CA GLY A 219 -2.66 12.05 -0.24
C GLY A 219 -2.77 12.60 -1.66
N GLU A 220 -2.88 11.70 -2.63
CA GLU A 220 -2.89 12.09 -4.06
C GLU A 220 -4.13 12.88 -4.49
N ASN A 221 -5.23 12.75 -3.77
CA ASN A 221 -6.50 13.42 -4.08
C ASN A 221 -6.77 14.64 -3.17
N GLY A 222 -5.89 14.91 -2.19
CA GLY A 222 -6.08 16.00 -1.22
C GLY A 222 -7.28 15.82 -0.29
N GLU A 223 -7.79 14.60 -0.16
CA GLU A 223 -8.90 14.25 0.72
C GLU A 223 -8.46 13.46 1.95
N ASP A 224 -7.26 12.87 1.88
CA ASP A 224 -6.70 12.05 2.95
C ASP A 224 -6.05 12.90 4.05
N ASP A 225 -6.00 12.37 5.23
CA ASP A 225 -5.27 12.90 6.38
C ASP A 225 -3.91 12.25 6.59
N HIS A 226 -3.42 11.49 5.61
CA HIS A 226 -2.17 10.74 5.69
C HIS A 226 -1.39 10.77 4.38
N THR A 227 -0.07 10.53 4.48
CA THR A 227 0.83 10.36 3.34
C THR A 227 1.97 9.42 3.67
N LEU A 228 2.53 8.77 2.66
CA LEU A 228 3.77 8.01 2.80
C LEU A 228 4.97 8.96 2.63
N ALA A 229 5.92 8.86 3.54
CA ALA A 229 7.20 9.54 3.48
C ALA A 229 8.33 8.51 3.54
N GLN A 230 9.45 8.81 2.90
CA GLN A 230 10.65 7.97 2.97
C GLN A 230 11.67 8.60 3.91
N VAL A 231 12.09 7.85 4.92
CA VAL A 231 13.22 8.17 5.78
C VAL A 231 14.48 7.59 5.16
N ARG A 232 15.48 8.42 4.90
CA ARG A 232 16.75 8.00 4.29
C ARG A 232 17.90 8.44 5.19
N ALA A 233 18.80 7.52 5.53
CA ALA A 233 20.00 7.84 6.27
C ALA A 233 20.97 8.68 5.42
N ASP A 234 21.76 9.52 6.07
CA ASP A 234 22.72 10.43 5.45
C ASP A 234 22.06 11.46 4.49
N ASP A 235 20.76 11.70 4.61
CA ASP A 235 20.11 12.76 3.86
C ASP A 235 20.17 14.07 4.65
N SER A 236 20.07 15.21 3.95
CA SER A 236 20.17 16.53 4.59
C SER A 236 19.06 16.73 5.62
N ASP A 237 19.32 17.51 6.68
CA ASP A 237 18.37 17.92 7.74
C ASP A 237 17.19 18.77 7.23
N GLU A 238 17.06 18.99 5.93
CA GLU A 238 16.01 19.82 5.35
C GLU A 238 14.65 19.14 5.42
N PRO A 239 13.57 19.91 5.67
CA PRO A 239 12.22 19.37 5.65
C PRO A 239 11.88 18.74 4.29
N ARG A 240 11.44 17.49 4.32
CA ARG A 240 11.16 16.70 3.11
C ARG A 240 9.66 16.51 2.82
N VAL A 241 8.82 16.78 3.82
CA VAL A 241 7.38 16.57 3.75
C VAL A 241 6.66 17.90 3.79
N PHE A 242 5.87 18.18 2.79
CA PHE A 242 5.10 19.42 2.67
C PHE A 242 3.62 19.10 2.48
N VAL A 243 2.79 19.47 3.45
CA VAL A 243 1.37 19.11 3.46
C VAL A 243 0.52 20.39 3.53
N PRO A 244 -0.27 20.69 2.50
CA PRO A 244 -1.20 21.80 2.56
C PRO A 244 -2.39 21.50 3.47
N ALA A 245 -2.91 22.53 4.11
CA ALA A 245 -4.14 22.50 4.86
C ALA A 245 -4.96 23.78 4.60
N LYS A 246 -6.26 23.64 4.46
CA LYS A 246 -7.18 24.75 4.21
C LYS A 246 -8.05 25.06 5.41
N LYS A 247 -8.43 26.33 5.55
CA LYS A 247 -9.42 26.75 6.52
C LYS A 247 -10.81 26.23 6.14
N VAL A 248 -11.51 25.67 7.12
CA VAL A 248 -12.92 25.25 6.99
C VAL A 248 -13.75 25.99 8.00
N ALA A 249 -15.00 26.32 7.63
CA ALA A 249 -15.93 26.95 8.56
C ALA A 249 -16.18 26.01 9.74
N VAL A 250 -15.91 26.48 10.94
CA VAL A 250 -16.32 25.77 12.16
C VAL A 250 -17.82 26.03 12.32
N SER A 251 -18.64 25.01 12.12
CA SER A 251 -20.05 25.10 12.50
C SER A 251 -20.09 25.29 14.00
N SER A 252 -20.33 26.52 14.48
CA SER A 252 -20.64 26.75 15.88
C SER A 252 -21.82 25.85 16.24
N PRO A 253 -21.74 25.06 17.32
CA PRO A 253 -22.91 24.35 17.78
C PRO A 253 -23.96 25.40 18.06
N SER A 254 -25.08 25.36 17.32
CA SER A 254 -26.27 26.16 17.63
C SER A 254 -26.72 25.76 19.05
N VAL A 255 -26.37 26.57 20.02
CA VAL A 255 -26.93 26.46 21.35
C VAL A 255 -28.41 26.83 21.21
N SER A 256 -29.27 25.81 21.01
CA SER A 256 -30.71 25.98 21.18
C SER A 256 -30.92 26.49 22.59
N PRO A 257 -31.58 27.64 22.77
CA PRO A 257 -31.86 28.12 24.13
C PRO A 257 -32.74 27.09 24.82
N SER A 258 -32.14 26.37 25.77
CA SER A 258 -32.89 25.49 26.68
C SER A 258 -33.92 26.34 27.41
N ALA A 259 -35.19 26.03 27.20
CA ALA A 259 -36.30 26.67 27.87
C ALA A 259 -36.08 26.65 29.39
N SER A 260 -36.12 27.87 29.95
CA SER A 260 -36.12 28.16 31.35
C SER A 260 -37.16 27.29 32.10
N ALA A 261 -36.69 26.34 32.91
CA ALA A 261 -37.52 25.65 33.86
C ALA A 261 -37.68 26.56 35.10
N SER A 262 -38.91 26.96 35.33
CA SER A 262 -39.41 27.68 36.51
C SER A 262 -39.04 26.97 37.82
N PRO A 263 -38.63 27.68 38.89
CA PRO A 263 -38.32 27.07 40.14
C PRO A 263 -39.61 26.73 40.91
N SER A 264 -39.72 25.50 41.39
CA SER A 264 -40.73 25.12 42.42
C SER A 264 -40.03 24.96 43.76
N PRO A 265 -40.63 25.45 44.87
CA PRO A 265 -39.90 25.60 46.11
C PRO A 265 -40.02 24.40 47.08
N SER A 266 -38.98 24.27 47.86
CA SER A 266 -38.88 23.78 49.27
C SER A 266 -39.52 22.47 49.72
N ALA A 267 -38.66 21.60 50.24
CA ALA A 267 -38.90 21.06 51.64
C ALA A 267 -37.54 20.61 52.23
N SER A 268 -37.32 21.17 53.42
CA SER A 268 -36.29 20.82 54.40
C SER A 268 -36.47 19.44 55.03
N ALA A 269 -35.35 18.82 55.40
CA ALA A 269 -35.07 18.11 56.67
C ALA A 269 -33.87 17.18 56.45
N SER A 270 -32.74 17.49 57.02
CA SER A 270 -32.24 17.17 58.36
C SER A 270 -31.79 15.71 58.55
N ALA A 271 -30.54 15.66 58.98
CA ALA A 271 -29.87 14.70 59.86
C ALA A 271 -28.73 13.84 59.23
N SER A 272 -27.56 14.21 59.66
CA SER A 272 -26.29 13.46 59.85
C SER A 272 -26.47 12.41 60.98
N PRO A 273 -25.48 11.60 61.41
CA PRO A 273 -24.16 11.27 60.86
C PRO A 273 -23.75 9.78 61.11
N SER A 274 -22.46 9.54 60.83
CA SER A 274 -21.55 8.45 61.36
C SER A 274 -21.55 7.08 60.71
N ALA A 275 -20.49 6.49 60.44
CA ALA A 275 -19.16 6.23 60.90
C ALA A 275 -18.52 5.11 60.08
N SER A 276 -17.26 5.26 59.81
CA SER A 276 -16.12 4.34 59.95
C SER A 276 -16.27 2.84 59.69
N ALA A 277 -15.36 2.34 58.89
CA ALA A 277 -14.29 1.37 59.12
C ALA A 277 -13.95 0.61 57.83
N SER A 278 -12.79 0.78 57.29
CA SER A 278 -11.56 0.00 57.41
C SER A 278 -11.72 -1.51 57.32
N ALA A 279 -11.18 -2.07 56.24
CA ALA A 279 -10.23 -3.19 56.22
C ALA A 279 -10.00 -3.76 54.83
N SER A 280 -8.77 -3.71 54.37
CA SER A 280 -8.14 -4.71 53.52
C SER A 280 -7.77 -5.90 54.41
N PRO A 281 -7.56 -7.12 53.94
CA PRO A 281 -6.53 -7.50 53.02
C PRO A 281 -6.78 -8.78 52.15
N SER A 282 -5.90 -8.91 51.16
CA SER A 282 -5.18 -10.14 50.70
C SER A 282 -5.90 -11.48 50.50
N ALA A 283 -5.70 -12.04 49.38
CA ALA A 283 -4.87 -13.19 49.03
C ALA A 283 -5.44 -14.10 47.94
N SER A 284 -4.60 -14.34 46.99
CA SER A 284 -4.17 -15.64 46.40
C SER A 284 -5.15 -16.60 45.76
N ALA A 285 -4.78 -16.85 44.49
CA ALA A 285 -4.59 -18.14 43.82
C ALA A 285 -5.80 -19.03 43.55
N SER A 286 -6.00 -19.34 42.31
CA SER A 286 -5.71 -20.67 41.72
C SER A 286 -6.40 -20.88 40.38
N SER A 287 -5.60 -21.39 39.51
CA SER A 287 -5.85 -22.09 38.26
C SER A 287 -7.16 -22.92 38.19
N SER A 288 -7.84 -22.81 37.08
CA SER A 288 -8.46 -23.99 36.48
C SER A 288 -8.56 -23.83 34.97
N ALA A 289 -8.03 -24.84 34.29
CA ALA A 289 -8.13 -25.07 32.86
C ALA A 289 -9.59 -25.30 32.46
N GLY A 290 -10.04 -24.67 31.41
CA GLY A 290 -11.32 -24.93 30.75
C GLY A 290 -11.13 -24.97 29.22
N PRO A 291 -12.00 -25.66 28.48
CA PRO A 291 -11.64 -26.34 27.24
C PRO A 291 -11.51 -25.40 26.03
N GLY A 292 -10.65 -25.84 25.08
CA GLY A 292 -10.28 -25.15 23.88
C GLY A 292 -11.45 -24.79 22.98
N LEU A 293 -11.39 -23.58 22.45
CA LEU A 293 -12.18 -23.11 21.33
C LEU A 293 -11.57 -23.63 20.02
N PRO A 294 -12.37 -23.89 18.97
CA PRO A 294 -11.87 -24.44 17.72
C PRO A 294 -11.02 -23.42 16.99
N VAL A 295 -9.84 -23.85 16.55
CA VAL A 295 -8.94 -23.13 15.66
C VAL A 295 -9.58 -23.08 14.28
N THR A 296 -10.17 -21.94 13.91
CA THR A 296 -10.47 -21.60 12.52
C THR A 296 -9.43 -20.58 12.06
N GLY A 297 -8.40 -21.04 11.41
CA GLY A 297 -7.34 -20.15 10.99
C GLY A 297 -6.42 -20.75 9.94
N ASP A 298 -6.93 -21.09 8.75
CA ASP A 298 -6.05 -21.52 7.65
C ASP A 298 -6.12 -20.66 6.38
N ASN A 299 -6.89 -19.56 6.37
CA ASN A 299 -7.00 -18.73 5.17
C ASN A 299 -6.46 -17.29 5.31
N THR A 300 -5.93 -16.91 6.48
CA THR A 300 -5.44 -15.53 6.71
C THR A 300 -4.11 -15.25 6.02
N MET A 301 -3.30 -16.27 5.75
CA MET A 301 -2.01 -16.12 5.05
C MET A 301 -2.17 -15.80 3.55
N LEU A 302 -3.28 -16.20 2.92
CA LEU A 302 -3.54 -15.94 1.50
C LEU A 302 -3.90 -14.46 1.23
N PHE A 303 -4.55 -13.79 2.18
CA PHE A 303 -4.93 -12.37 2.01
C PHE A 303 -3.78 -11.40 2.30
N VAL A 304 -2.84 -11.75 3.18
CA VAL A 304 -1.66 -10.92 3.46
C VAL A 304 -0.70 -10.91 2.27
N GLY A 305 -0.55 -12.03 1.54
CA GLY A 305 0.26 -12.10 0.32
C GLY A 305 -0.30 -11.24 -0.82
N ALA A 306 -1.62 -11.22 -1.01
CA ALA A 306 -2.26 -10.47 -2.09
C ALA A 306 -2.18 -8.95 -1.87
N ALA A 307 -2.30 -8.47 -0.62
CA ALA A 307 -2.19 -7.05 -0.30
C ALA A 307 -0.75 -6.52 -0.48
N ALA A 308 0.27 -7.32 -0.12
CA ALA A 308 1.67 -6.93 -0.31
C ALA A 308 2.05 -6.81 -1.80
N VAL A 309 1.51 -7.69 -2.65
CA VAL A 309 1.72 -7.65 -4.11
C VAL A 309 1.04 -6.42 -4.73
N ALA A 310 -0.17 -6.07 -4.30
CA ALA A 310 -0.89 -4.90 -4.81
C ALA A 310 -0.16 -3.58 -4.49
N VAL A 311 0.43 -3.46 -3.30
CA VAL A 311 1.22 -2.27 -2.90
C VAL A 311 2.53 -2.20 -3.69
N ALA A 312 3.21 -3.33 -3.90
CA ALA A 312 4.47 -3.35 -4.66
C ALA A 312 4.25 -3.00 -6.14
N VAL A 313 3.21 -3.54 -6.78
CA VAL A 313 2.86 -3.23 -8.18
C VAL A 313 2.42 -1.77 -8.32
N GLY A 314 1.66 -1.23 -7.37
CA GLY A 314 1.26 0.18 -7.35
C GLY A 314 2.46 1.12 -7.29
N THR A 315 3.44 0.82 -6.46
CA THR A 315 4.66 1.65 -6.31
C THR A 315 5.49 1.66 -7.60
N VAL A 316 5.66 0.51 -8.24
CA VAL A 316 6.41 0.40 -9.52
C VAL A 316 5.70 1.16 -10.64
N LEU A 317 4.37 1.08 -10.75
CA LEU A 317 3.60 1.80 -11.76
C LEU A 317 3.68 3.32 -11.58
N VAL A 318 3.67 3.82 -10.34
CA VAL A 318 3.82 5.26 -10.03
C VAL A 318 5.22 5.75 -10.41
N LEU A 319 6.27 4.99 -10.11
CA LEU A 319 7.65 5.34 -10.47
C LEU A 319 7.87 5.37 -11.98
N VAL A 320 7.32 4.40 -12.72
CA VAL A 320 7.38 4.35 -14.19
C VAL A 320 6.60 5.51 -14.81
N ALA A 321 5.42 5.83 -14.31
CA ALA A 321 4.61 6.97 -14.77
C ALA A 321 5.33 8.30 -14.51
N ARG A 322 5.99 8.46 -13.37
CA ARG A 322 6.76 9.66 -13.03
C ARG A 322 7.98 9.85 -13.93
N ARG A 323 8.73 8.78 -14.25
CA ARG A 323 9.85 8.83 -15.21
C ARG A 323 9.41 9.19 -16.64
N ARG A 324 8.21 8.77 -17.08
CA ARG A 324 7.67 9.13 -18.39
C ARG A 324 7.30 10.62 -18.49
N ARG A 325 6.80 11.23 -17.42
CA ARG A 325 6.48 12.68 -17.41
C ARG A 325 7.71 13.57 -17.53
N VAL A 326 8.84 13.18 -16.93
CA VAL A 326 10.10 13.94 -16.99
C VAL A 326 10.72 13.93 -18.40
N ARG A 327 10.47 12.88 -19.23
CA ARG A 327 10.99 12.80 -20.61
C ARG A 327 10.15 13.56 -21.64
N LEU A 328 8.98 14.07 -21.27
CA LEU A 328 8.11 14.83 -22.17
C LEU A 328 8.24 16.35 -21.99
N GLN A 329 9.10 16.82 -21.08
CA GLN A 329 9.37 18.23 -20.80
C GLN A 329 10.84 18.63 -21.09
N ALA A 330 11.61 17.81 -21.79
CA ALA A 330 12.98 18.10 -22.26
C ALA A 330 13.03 18.26 -23.77
#